data_350b701b1aac0cdaf7bcc7b144cdc434
#
_entry.id   350b701b1aac0cdaf7bcc7b144cdc434
#
_cell.length_a   1.000
_cell.length_b   1.000
_cell.length_c   1.000
_cell.angle_alpha   90.00
_cell.angle_beta   90.00
_cell.angle_gamma   90.00
#
_symmetry.space_group_name_H-M   'P 1'
#
loop_
_entity.id
_entity.type
_entity.pdbx_description
1 polymer ?
#
loop_
_entity_poly.entity_id
_entity_poly.type
_entity_poly.pdbx_seq_one_letter_code
_entity_poly.pdbx_strand_id
1 'polypeptide(L)'
;PKSAEIVLADNGTHTTTIAQVSPSGNYSFIVPPVGNMVIAINMVTNGKKYTTQLDSKSFTGNKEYTYHLKTSEKKPGIITAEDWIAFSQLINSNTITQYKGKTLDDFGETTNGITTYYLLNDIDFKEVDCTELNQIGYAQTGHYFTQTFDGLNHTLYNIPINSNNGATGV
;
A
#
# COMPACT_ATOMS: atom_id res chain seq x y z
N PRO A 1 12.34 -11.74 10.54
CA PRO A 1 11.07 -11.33 10.00
C PRO A 1 9.95 -12.18 10.58
N LYS A 2 8.78 -11.58 10.78
CA LYS A 2 7.67 -12.29 11.42
C LYS A 2 6.71 -12.92 10.41
N SER A 3 6.73 -12.46 9.17
CA SER A 3 5.89 -13.00 8.10
C SER A 3 6.44 -12.63 6.73
N ALA A 4 6.19 -13.48 5.75
CA ALA A 4 6.38 -13.18 4.34
C ALA A 4 5.13 -13.59 3.58
N GLU A 5 4.70 -12.75 2.66
CA GLU A 5 3.58 -12.99 1.77
C GLU A 5 4.08 -12.97 0.33
N ILE A 6 3.62 -13.90 -0.47
CA ILE A 6 3.87 -13.90 -1.91
C ILE A 6 2.60 -13.64 -2.65
N VAL A 7 2.65 -12.66 -3.51
CA VAL A 7 1.58 -12.31 -4.42
C VAL A 7 1.99 -12.72 -5.82
N LEU A 8 1.25 -13.64 -6.40
CA LEU A 8 1.38 -14.04 -7.79
C LEU A 8 0.42 -13.21 -8.61
N ALA A 9 0.93 -12.43 -9.53
CA ALA A 9 0.13 -11.62 -10.43
C ALA A 9 0.22 -12.20 -11.86
N ASP A 10 -0.90 -12.74 -12.30
CA ASP A 10 -1.24 -12.98 -13.71
C ASP A 10 -2.45 -12.08 -14.00
N ASN A 11 -3.18 -12.21 -15.09
CA ASN A 11 -4.41 -11.43 -15.35
C ASN A 11 -5.45 -11.39 -14.21
N GLY A 12 -5.08 -11.85 -13.03
CA GLY A 12 -5.74 -11.76 -11.73
C GLY A 12 -4.71 -11.88 -10.61
N THR A 13 -4.98 -11.27 -9.47
CA THR A 13 -4.10 -11.34 -8.30
C THR A 13 -4.40 -12.59 -7.50
N HIS A 14 -3.42 -13.47 -7.34
CA HIS A 14 -3.49 -14.62 -6.45
C HIS A 14 -2.55 -14.39 -5.27
N THR A 15 -3.06 -14.43 -4.06
CA THR A 15 -2.27 -14.29 -2.85
C THR A 15 -2.04 -15.67 -2.24
N THR A 16 -0.78 -16.00 -1.99
CA THR A 16 -0.42 -17.22 -1.26
C THR A 16 0.34 -16.82 0.00
N THR A 17 -0.23 -17.11 1.15
CA THR A 17 0.43 -16.86 2.44
C THR A 17 1.44 -17.96 2.74
N ILE A 18 2.64 -17.59 3.14
CA ILE A 18 3.69 -18.54 3.38
C ILE A 18 4.32 -18.28 4.74
N ALA A 19 4.44 -19.32 5.47
CA ALA A 19 4.96 -19.24 6.80
C ALA A 19 5.93 -20.38 7.08
N GLN A 20 7.10 -20.37 6.46
CA GLN A 20 8.21 -21.14 7.05
C GLN A 20 9.49 -20.31 7.00
N VAL A 21 9.92 -19.91 8.17
CA VAL A 21 11.23 -19.29 8.38
C VAL A 21 12.14 -20.36 8.94
N SER A 22 13.20 -20.70 8.23
CA SER A 22 14.24 -21.55 8.80
C SER A 22 15.03 -20.78 9.88
N PRO A 23 15.67 -21.45 10.82
CA PRO A 23 16.56 -20.80 11.81
C PRO A 23 17.67 -19.97 11.16
N SER A 24 18.07 -20.28 9.94
CA SER A 24 19.04 -19.53 9.14
C SER A 24 18.48 -18.27 8.47
N GLY A 25 17.17 -17.97 8.64
CA GLY A 25 16.54 -16.81 8.04
C GLY A 25 16.13 -16.98 6.58
N ASN A 26 16.23 -18.19 6.02
CA ASN A 26 15.73 -18.48 4.68
C ASN A 26 14.23 -18.72 4.71
N TYR A 27 13.55 -18.28 3.68
CA TYR A 27 12.14 -18.51 3.48
C TYR A 27 11.95 -19.55 2.38
N SER A 28 11.13 -20.55 2.64
CA SER A 28 10.69 -21.50 1.63
C SER A 28 9.18 -21.50 1.50
N PHE A 29 8.70 -21.69 0.28
CA PHE A 29 7.28 -21.72 -0.02
C PHE A 29 7.03 -22.61 -1.21
N ILE A 30 5.80 -23.09 -1.31
CA ILE A 30 5.35 -23.93 -2.41
C ILE A 30 4.51 -23.06 -3.34
N VAL A 31 4.92 -23.00 -4.60
CA VAL A 31 4.17 -22.33 -5.67
C VAL A 31 3.64 -23.42 -6.60
N PRO A 32 2.36 -23.38 -6.98
CA PRO A 32 1.86 -24.30 -8.01
C PRO A 32 2.62 -24.06 -9.33
N PRO A 33 2.72 -25.04 -10.20
CA PRO A 33 3.27 -24.83 -11.54
C PRO A 33 2.47 -23.75 -12.26
N VAL A 34 3.16 -22.70 -12.69
CA VAL A 34 2.54 -21.56 -13.35
C VAL A 34 3.38 -21.12 -14.54
N GLY A 35 2.74 -20.57 -15.55
CA GLY A 35 3.39 -19.91 -16.68
C GLY A 35 4.07 -18.61 -16.28
N ASN A 36 4.34 -17.75 -17.22
CA ASN A 36 4.99 -16.47 -16.97
C ASN A 36 4.18 -15.59 -16.03
N MET A 37 4.62 -15.52 -14.77
CA MET A 37 4.01 -14.68 -13.73
C MET A 37 5.02 -13.72 -13.18
N VAL A 38 4.55 -12.53 -12.87
CA VAL A 38 5.26 -11.56 -12.02
C VAL A 38 5.02 -11.97 -10.56
N ILE A 39 6.09 -12.06 -9.78
CA ILE A 39 6.00 -12.44 -8.36
C ILE A 39 6.42 -11.25 -7.53
N ALA A 40 5.49 -10.74 -6.74
CA ALA A 40 5.79 -9.76 -5.71
C ALA A 40 5.92 -10.47 -4.36
N ILE A 41 6.96 -10.16 -3.63
CA ILE A 41 7.23 -10.69 -2.29
C ILE A 41 7.17 -9.53 -1.30
N ASN A 42 6.18 -9.58 -0.41
CA ASN A 42 6.01 -8.60 0.65
C ASN A 42 6.47 -9.22 1.97
N MET A 43 7.31 -8.51 2.70
CA MET A 43 7.84 -8.97 3.98
C MET A 43 7.64 -7.91 5.04
N VAL A 44 7.37 -8.34 6.26
CA VAL A 44 7.34 -7.47 7.44
C VAL A 44 8.40 -7.93 8.41
N THR A 45 9.33 -7.05 8.77
CA THR A 45 10.36 -7.32 9.77
C THR A 45 10.60 -6.08 10.62
N ASN A 46 10.65 -6.26 11.93
CA ASN A 46 10.83 -5.16 12.91
C ASN A 46 9.81 -4.00 12.71
N GLY A 47 8.58 -4.33 12.34
CA GLY A 47 7.54 -3.33 12.06
C GLY A 47 7.67 -2.62 10.70
N LYS A 48 8.71 -2.86 9.95
CA LYS A 48 8.93 -2.27 8.62
C LYS A 48 8.47 -3.21 7.52
N LYS A 49 7.90 -2.63 6.48
CA LYS A 49 7.44 -3.34 5.28
C LYS A 49 8.52 -3.29 4.21
N TYR A 50 8.79 -4.42 3.61
CA TYR A 50 9.71 -4.56 2.49
C TYR A 50 9.00 -5.20 1.33
N THR A 51 9.31 -4.78 0.12
CA THR A 51 8.82 -5.43 -1.09
C THR A 51 9.96 -5.69 -2.06
N THR A 52 9.85 -6.77 -2.79
CA THR A 52 10.70 -7.05 -3.94
C THR A 52 9.87 -7.72 -5.01
N GLN A 53 10.22 -7.53 -6.26
CA GLN A 53 9.54 -8.11 -7.39
C GLN A 53 10.55 -8.94 -8.18
N LEU A 54 10.14 -10.15 -8.53
CA LEU A 54 10.85 -10.97 -9.50
C LEU A 54 10.20 -10.72 -10.88
N ASP A 55 11.04 -10.52 -11.87
CA ASP A 55 10.59 -10.47 -13.26
C ASP A 55 9.85 -11.75 -13.63
N SER A 56 9.05 -11.67 -14.68
CA SER A 56 8.23 -12.77 -15.16
C SER A 56 8.98 -14.09 -15.16
N LYS A 57 8.48 -15.07 -14.42
CA LYS A 57 9.05 -16.41 -14.24
C LYS A 57 8.02 -17.48 -14.50
N SER A 58 8.50 -18.60 -15.03
CA SER A 58 7.73 -19.83 -15.13
C SER A 58 8.24 -20.85 -14.12
N PHE A 59 7.33 -21.49 -13.42
CA PHE A 59 7.65 -22.54 -12.45
C PHE A 59 7.17 -23.89 -12.98
N THR A 60 8.09 -24.83 -13.10
CA THR A 60 7.80 -26.22 -13.49
C THR A 60 7.60 -27.05 -12.22
N GLY A 61 6.64 -27.96 -12.24
CA GLY A 61 6.42 -28.89 -11.12
C GLY A 61 7.65 -29.71 -10.76
N ASN A 62 7.75 -30.11 -9.50
CA ASN A 62 8.83 -30.94 -8.94
C ASN A 62 10.25 -30.32 -9.09
N LYS A 63 10.36 -29.00 -9.10
CA LYS A 63 11.63 -28.28 -9.08
C LYS A 63 11.71 -27.31 -7.90
N GLU A 64 12.90 -27.19 -7.35
CA GLU A 64 13.26 -26.16 -6.37
C GLU A 64 13.91 -24.98 -7.10
N TYR A 65 13.52 -23.78 -6.71
CA TYR A 65 14.07 -22.53 -7.24
C TYR A 65 14.58 -21.70 -6.07
N THR A 66 15.84 -21.31 -6.11
CA THR A 66 16.46 -20.47 -5.07
C THR A 66 16.69 -19.08 -5.63
N TYR A 67 16.23 -18.05 -4.90
CA TYR A 67 16.47 -16.65 -5.23
C TYR A 67 17.14 -15.93 -4.08
N HIS A 68 18.18 -15.18 -4.40
CA HIS A 68 18.78 -14.23 -3.48
C HIS A 68 18.14 -12.86 -3.71
N LEU A 69 17.24 -12.49 -2.80
CA LEU A 69 16.45 -11.28 -2.95
C LEU A 69 17.17 -10.11 -2.29
N LYS A 70 17.30 -9.01 -3.00
CA LYS A 70 17.56 -7.71 -2.40
C LYS A 70 16.23 -7.02 -2.19
N THR A 71 15.91 -6.74 -0.94
CA THR A 71 14.71 -6.00 -0.58
C THR A 71 15.06 -4.54 -0.38
N SER A 72 14.24 -3.66 -0.91
CA SER A 72 14.21 -2.25 -0.52
C SER A 72 13.09 -2.04 0.50
N GLU A 73 13.32 -1.20 1.48
CA GLU A 73 12.25 -0.77 2.38
C GLU A 73 11.15 -0.11 1.53
N LYS A 74 9.92 -0.61 1.68
CA LYS A 74 8.79 0.02 1.01
C LYS A 74 8.49 1.33 1.74
N LYS A 75 8.77 2.45 1.11
CA LYS A 75 8.37 3.75 1.65
C LYS A 75 6.85 3.78 1.77
N PRO A 76 6.29 4.08 2.96
CA PRO A 76 4.85 4.27 3.08
C PRO A 76 4.43 5.48 2.25
N GLY A 77 3.27 5.41 1.64
CA GLY A 77 2.74 6.53 0.87
C GLY A 77 1.59 6.14 -0.05
N ILE A 78 0.96 7.14 -0.59
CA ILE A 78 -0.19 7.05 -1.47
C ILE A 78 0.32 6.93 -2.92
N ILE A 79 -0.10 5.88 -3.62
CA ILE A 79 0.39 5.55 -4.96
C ILE A 79 -0.74 5.54 -5.98
N THR A 80 -1.97 5.18 -5.55
CA THR A 80 -3.15 5.05 -6.40
C THR A 80 -4.31 5.90 -5.90
N ALA A 81 -5.34 6.06 -6.72
CA ALA A 81 -6.57 6.75 -6.32
C ALA A 81 -7.30 6.00 -5.20
N GLU A 82 -7.27 4.67 -5.21
CA GLU A 82 -7.83 3.84 -4.14
C GLU A 82 -7.07 4.04 -2.83
N ASP A 83 -5.75 4.22 -2.88
CA ASP A 83 -4.94 4.58 -1.70
C ASP A 83 -5.37 5.95 -1.15
N TRP A 84 -5.60 6.94 -2.03
CA TRP A 84 -6.08 8.26 -1.63
C TRP A 84 -7.47 8.20 -0.99
N ILE A 85 -8.40 7.43 -1.57
CA ILE A 85 -9.73 7.22 -1.00
C ILE A 85 -9.61 6.56 0.38
N ALA A 86 -8.81 5.50 0.50
CA ALA A 86 -8.59 4.82 1.78
C ALA A 86 -7.97 5.76 2.83
N PHE A 87 -6.99 6.57 2.44
CA PHE A 87 -6.40 7.59 3.29
C PHE A 87 -7.44 8.60 3.77
N SER A 88 -8.30 9.11 2.87
CA SER A 88 -9.35 10.07 3.21
C SER A 88 -10.38 9.52 4.21
N GLN A 89 -10.69 8.23 4.13
CA GLN A 89 -11.58 7.55 5.07
C GLN A 89 -10.93 7.38 6.46
N LEU A 90 -9.68 6.97 6.48
CA LEU A 90 -8.94 6.71 7.72
C LEU A 90 -8.57 7.99 8.47
N ILE A 91 -8.10 9.02 7.77
CA ILE A 91 -7.63 10.27 8.40
C ILE A 91 -8.76 11.09 9.02
N ASN A 92 -9.98 10.94 8.50
CA ASN A 92 -11.17 11.61 9.00
C ASN A 92 -11.88 10.83 10.10
N SER A 93 -11.43 9.63 10.45
CA SER A 93 -12.12 8.78 11.42
C SER A 93 -11.34 8.66 12.73
N ASN A 94 -12.06 8.77 13.84
CA ASN A 94 -11.53 8.45 15.18
C ASN A 94 -11.79 6.99 15.57
N THR A 95 -12.57 6.25 14.78
CA THR A 95 -13.03 4.90 15.12
C THR A 95 -12.56 3.84 14.13
N ILE A 96 -12.37 4.22 12.86
CA ILE A 96 -11.92 3.30 11.82
C ILE A 96 -10.39 3.31 11.79
N THR A 97 -9.79 2.21 12.19
CA THR A 97 -8.33 2.03 12.19
C THR A 97 -7.81 1.29 10.96
N GLN A 98 -8.72 0.67 10.21
CA GLN A 98 -8.42 -0.06 8.98
C GLN A 98 -9.54 0.13 7.94
N TYR A 99 -9.16 0.37 6.68
CA TYR A 99 -10.09 0.50 5.56
C TYR A 99 -9.54 -0.22 4.33
N LYS A 100 -10.30 -1.15 3.75
CA LYS A 100 -9.90 -2.00 2.60
C LYS A 100 -8.50 -2.61 2.78
N GLY A 101 -8.18 -3.08 4.00
CA GLY A 101 -6.88 -3.69 4.32
C GLY A 101 -5.73 -2.72 4.52
N LYS A 102 -5.97 -1.40 4.46
CA LYS A 102 -4.99 -0.34 4.70
C LYS A 102 -5.15 0.26 6.09
N THR A 103 -4.05 0.78 6.62
CA THR A 103 -3.98 1.57 7.86
C THR A 103 -3.27 2.90 7.57
N LEU A 104 -3.29 3.85 8.48
CA LEU A 104 -2.54 5.10 8.30
C LEU A 104 -1.03 4.89 8.17
N ASP A 105 -0.48 3.83 8.77
CA ASP A 105 0.94 3.48 8.64
C ASP A 105 1.33 3.05 7.21
N ASP A 106 0.36 2.70 6.36
CA ASP A 106 0.62 2.42 4.96
C ASP A 106 0.90 3.68 4.13
N PHE A 107 0.51 4.85 4.64
CA PHE A 107 0.56 6.11 3.91
C PHE A 107 1.61 7.10 4.42
N GLY A 108 2.15 6.89 5.60
CA GLY A 108 3.12 7.79 6.20
C GLY A 108 3.93 7.16 7.32
N GLU A 109 4.84 7.94 7.86
CA GLU A 109 5.72 7.52 8.95
C GLU A 109 5.77 8.59 10.04
N THR A 110 5.99 8.16 11.28
CA THR A 110 6.15 9.05 12.42
C THR A 110 7.62 9.10 12.84
N THR A 111 8.20 10.29 12.76
CA THR A 111 9.58 10.55 13.19
C THR A 111 9.58 11.67 14.21
N ASN A 112 10.17 11.45 15.38
CA ASN A 112 10.22 12.42 16.49
C ASN A 112 8.84 12.99 16.90
N GLY A 113 7.79 12.14 16.83
CA GLY A 113 6.43 12.54 17.20
C GLY A 113 5.68 13.31 16.11
N ILE A 114 6.27 13.55 14.96
CA ILE A 114 5.63 14.19 13.81
C ILE A 114 5.31 13.12 12.77
N THR A 115 4.02 13.00 12.41
CA THR A 115 3.58 12.10 11.35
C THR A 115 3.57 12.86 10.02
N THR A 116 4.24 12.29 9.02
CA THR A 116 4.26 12.80 7.64
C THR A 116 3.70 11.75 6.70
N TYR A 117 2.68 12.13 5.95
CA TYR A 117 2.10 11.32 4.87
C TYR A 117 2.69 11.73 3.52
N TYR A 118 2.83 10.79 2.60
CA TYR A 118 3.52 11.01 1.33
C TYR A 118 2.64 10.67 0.14
N LEU A 119 2.71 11.51 -0.90
CA LEU A 119 2.25 11.16 -2.24
C LEU A 119 3.45 10.63 -3.03
N LEU A 120 3.40 9.38 -3.48
CA LEU A 120 4.55 8.72 -4.14
C LEU A 120 4.38 8.55 -5.64
N ASN A 121 3.26 9.00 -6.20
CA ASN A 121 2.99 8.94 -7.63
C ASN A 121 2.01 10.04 -8.04
N ASP A 122 2.04 10.43 -9.30
CA ASP A 122 0.95 11.19 -9.89
C ASP A 122 -0.31 10.33 -9.96
N ILE A 123 -1.45 10.89 -9.59
CA ILE A 123 -2.73 10.15 -9.54
C ILE A 123 -3.77 10.84 -10.40
N ASP A 124 -4.38 10.09 -11.31
CA ASP A 124 -5.51 10.56 -12.12
C ASP A 124 -6.81 9.89 -11.65
N PHE A 125 -7.80 10.69 -11.27
CA PHE A 125 -9.11 10.24 -10.79
C PHE A 125 -10.16 10.11 -11.90
N LYS A 126 -9.81 10.37 -13.17
CA LYS A 126 -10.77 10.47 -14.28
C LYS A 126 -11.70 9.27 -14.43
N GLU A 127 -11.19 8.06 -14.28
CA GLU A 127 -11.96 6.82 -14.47
C GLU A 127 -12.17 6.07 -13.13
N VAL A 128 -12.03 6.78 -12.00
CA VAL A 128 -12.11 6.19 -10.67
C VAL A 128 -13.48 6.43 -10.06
N ASP A 129 -14.05 5.40 -9.43
CA ASP A 129 -15.24 5.58 -8.60
C ASP A 129 -14.88 6.32 -7.31
N CYS A 130 -15.25 7.59 -7.25
CA CYS A 130 -14.97 8.49 -6.13
C CYS A 130 -16.13 8.63 -5.15
N THR A 131 -17.13 7.75 -5.17
CA THR A 131 -18.30 7.82 -4.26
C THR A 131 -17.92 7.74 -2.79
N GLU A 132 -16.82 7.06 -2.48
CA GLU A 132 -16.27 6.93 -1.12
C GLU A 132 -15.16 7.95 -0.80
N LEU A 133 -14.86 8.88 -1.71
CA LEU A 133 -13.86 9.92 -1.47
C LEU A 133 -14.39 10.95 -0.47
N ASN A 134 -13.67 11.13 0.63
CA ASN A 134 -13.98 12.15 1.62
C ASN A 134 -13.04 13.35 1.50
N GLN A 135 -13.56 14.52 1.83
CA GLN A 135 -12.73 15.71 2.04
C GLN A 135 -11.83 15.50 3.28
N ILE A 136 -10.53 15.74 3.13
CA ILE A 136 -9.58 15.60 4.24
C ILE A 136 -9.68 16.83 5.15
N GLY A 137 -9.76 16.58 6.47
CA GLY A 137 -9.81 17.65 7.46
C GLY A 137 -11.14 18.42 7.48
N TYR A 138 -12.27 17.74 7.48
CA TYR A 138 -13.59 18.37 7.46
C TYR A 138 -13.94 19.02 8.79
N ALA A 139 -13.89 20.34 8.82
CA ALA A 139 -14.04 21.16 10.02
C ALA A 139 -15.40 21.01 10.74
N GLN A 140 -16.49 20.73 10.03
CA GLN A 140 -17.83 20.55 10.62
C GLN A 140 -17.94 19.32 11.53
N THR A 141 -17.06 18.31 11.35
CA THR A 141 -16.98 17.13 12.20
C THR A 141 -15.96 17.26 13.31
N GLY A 142 -15.24 18.38 13.39
CA GLY A 142 -14.13 18.59 14.32
C GLY A 142 -12.85 17.83 13.98
N HIS A 143 -12.80 17.23 12.80
CA HIS A 143 -11.62 16.49 12.30
C HIS A 143 -10.73 17.44 11.51
N TYR A 144 -9.75 18.01 12.17
CA TYR A 144 -8.75 18.85 11.51
C TYR A 144 -7.56 18.01 11.09
N PHE A 145 -7.05 18.24 9.89
CA PHE A 145 -5.77 17.67 9.47
C PHE A 145 -4.64 18.46 10.18
N THR A 146 -3.95 17.81 11.09
CA THR A 146 -2.89 18.43 11.92
C THR A 146 -1.50 17.85 11.64
N GLN A 147 -1.42 16.85 10.79
CA GLN A 147 -0.19 16.18 10.39
C GLN A 147 0.48 16.89 9.20
N THR A 148 1.66 16.45 8.84
CA THR A 148 2.34 16.92 7.63
C THR A 148 1.94 16.06 6.43
N PHE A 149 1.73 16.69 5.29
CA PHE A 149 1.58 16.02 4.01
C PHE A 149 2.68 16.49 3.04
N ASP A 150 3.45 15.56 2.50
CA ASP A 150 4.51 15.83 1.53
C ASP A 150 4.12 15.23 0.18
N GLY A 151 3.81 16.09 -0.77
CA GLY A 151 3.44 15.72 -2.13
C GLY A 151 4.59 15.23 -3.00
N LEU A 152 5.85 15.40 -2.57
CA LEU A 152 7.06 14.99 -3.30
C LEU A 152 7.07 15.41 -4.79
N ASN A 153 6.47 16.56 -5.11
CA ASN A 153 6.26 17.10 -6.47
C ASN A 153 5.31 16.26 -7.35
N HIS A 154 4.54 15.35 -6.77
CA HIS A 154 3.49 14.64 -7.49
C HIS A 154 2.19 15.44 -7.56
N THR A 155 1.38 15.13 -8.55
CA THR A 155 0.14 15.85 -8.86
C THR A 155 -1.08 14.95 -8.80
N LEU A 156 -2.19 15.50 -8.31
CA LEU A 156 -3.51 14.88 -8.37
C LEU A 156 -4.28 15.48 -9.54
N TYR A 157 -4.69 14.65 -10.49
CA TYR A 157 -5.47 15.07 -11.65
C TYR A 157 -6.93 14.65 -11.51
N ASN A 158 -7.83 15.48 -12.02
CA ASN A 158 -9.27 15.18 -12.13
C ASN A 158 -9.92 14.74 -10.80
N ILE A 159 -9.37 15.19 -9.67
CA ILE A 159 -9.98 14.90 -8.37
C ILE A 159 -11.33 15.63 -8.26
N PRO A 160 -12.43 14.91 -7.95
CA PRO A 160 -13.72 15.56 -7.82
C PRO A 160 -13.79 16.39 -6.54
N ILE A 161 -14.03 17.69 -6.67
CA ILE A 161 -14.23 18.58 -5.54
C ILE A 161 -15.70 18.88 -5.42
N ASN A 162 -16.34 18.46 -4.33
CA ASN A 162 -17.74 18.72 -4.06
C ASN A 162 -17.88 19.91 -3.10
N SER A 163 -18.34 21.05 -3.61
CA SER A 163 -18.38 22.32 -2.89
C SER A 163 -19.71 22.61 -2.17
N ASN A 164 -20.55 21.61 -1.94
CA ASN A 164 -21.92 21.82 -1.43
C ASN A 164 -21.99 22.47 -0.03
N ASN A 165 -20.88 22.65 0.67
CA ASN A 165 -20.85 23.18 2.05
C ASN A 165 -19.89 24.36 2.27
N GLY A 166 -19.47 25.06 1.24
CA GLY A 166 -18.75 26.34 1.38
C GLY A 166 -17.27 26.29 1.81
N ALA A 167 -16.76 25.16 2.23
CA ALA A 167 -15.33 24.94 2.47
C ALA A 167 -14.88 23.74 1.65
N THR A 168 -13.96 23.97 0.74
CA THR A 168 -13.38 22.91 -0.10
C THR A 168 -11.92 22.71 0.24
N GLY A 169 -11.55 21.49 0.60
CA GLY A 169 -10.17 21.04 0.75
C GLY A 169 -9.99 19.71 0.01
N VAL A 170 -8.81 19.46 -0.46
CA VAL A 170 -8.42 18.22 -1.13
C VAL A 170 -7.49 17.45 -0.22
#